data_89a0f925aeee286f109739cd42c6c90a
#
_entry.id   89a0f925aeee286f109739cd42c6c90a
#
_cell.length_a   1.000
_cell.length_b   1.000
_cell.length_c   1.000
_cell.angle_alpha   90.00
_cell.angle_beta   90.00
_cell.angle_gamma   90.00
#
_symmetry.space_group_name_H-M   'P 1'
#
loop_
_entity.id
_entity.type
_entity.pdbx_description
1 polymer ?
#
loop_
_entity_poly.entity_id
_entity_poly.type
_entity_poly.pdbx_seq_one_letter_code
_entity_poly.pdbx_strand_id
1 'polypeptide(L)' 'MKKEIENPALRTWIALNDELRDADENQCQQLLDEELIGRKRKQFIKRIRSRLNKVRADRERKELGAE' A
#
# COMPACT_ATOMS: atom_id res chain seq x y z
N MET A 1 -6.85 14.19 -22.49
CA MET A 1 -6.49 13.89 -22.01
C MET A 1 -6.67 13.37 -21.25
N LYS A 2 -6.53 12.86 -20.73
CA LYS A 2 -6.59 12.37 -19.91
C LYS A 2 -6.01 12.28 -19.24
N LYS A 3 -6.03 12.38 -18.63
CA LYS A 3 -5.43 12.25 -17.94
C LYS A 3 -5.42 11.31 -17.07
N GLU A 4 -4.75 10.77 -16.86
CA GLU A 4 -4.76 9.85 -16.02
C GLU A 4 -4.24 10.25 -14.80
N ILE A 5 -4.89 10.06 -13.78
CA ILE A 5 -4.47 10.45 -12.54
C ILE A 5 -3.88 9.27 -11.92
N GLU A 6 -2.62 9.14 -11.97
CA GLU A 6 -1.95 8.02 -11.41
C GLU A 6 -1.26 8.47 -10.15
N ASN A 7 -1.44 7.75 -9.07
CA ASN A 7 -0.78 8.03 -7.81
C ASN A 7 0.73 7.95 -8.02
N PRO A 8 1.47 9.00 -7.66
CA PRO A 8 2.93 8.98 -7.87
C PRO A 8 3.62 7.79 -7.25
N ALA A 9 3.09 7.27 -6.16
CA ALA A 9 3.69 6.11 -5.51
C ALA A 9 3.60 4.86 -6.37
N LEU A 10 2.70 4.84 -7.35
CA LEU A 10 2.53 3.69 -8.21
C LEU A 10 3.27 3.80 -9.53
N ARG A 11 4.03 4.87 -9.71
CA ARG A 11 4.73 5.06 -10.97
C ARG A 11 5.95 4.16 -11.12
N THR A 12 6.70 3.98 -10.04
CA THR A 12 7.87 3.13 -10.09
C THR A 12 7.93 2.28 -8.84
N TRP A 13 8.75 1.24 -8.92
CA TRP A 13 8.95 0.36 -7.77
C TRP A 13 9.59 1.10 -6.61
N ILE A 14 10.54 1.97 -6.92
CA ILE A 14 11.22 2.74 -5.88
C ILE A 14 10.27 3.69 -5.18
N ALA A 15 9.44 4.37 -5.95
CA ALA A 15 8.47 5.28 -5.37
C ALA A 15 7.48 4.54 -4.48
N LEU A 16 7.06 3.36 -4.91
CA LEU A 16 6.14 2.57 -4.12
C LEU A 16 6.75 2.18 -2.78
N ASN A 17 7.99 1.71 -2.81
CA ASN A 17 8.64 1.30 -1.57
C ASN A 17 8.87 2.47 -0.62
N ASP A 18 9.19 3.64 -1.16
CA ASP A 18 9.34 4.82 -0.34
C ASP A 18 8.05 5.18 0.36
N GLU A 19 6.96 5.13 -0.39
CA GLU A 19 5.66 5.47 0.17
C GLU A 19 5.24 4.45 1.23
N LEU A 20 5.50 3.19 0.96
CA LEU A 20 5.08 2.14 1.89
C LEU A 20 5.83 2.16 3.21
N ARG A 21 7.01 2.76 3.22
CA ARG A 21 7.77 2.82 4.46
C ARG A 21 7.02 3.55 5.56
N ASP A 22 6.28 4.60 5.20
CA ASP A 22 5.57 5.39 6.17
C ASP A 22 4.07 5.25 6.07
N ALA A 23 3.59 4.38 5.20
CA ALA A 23 2.16 4.27 4.97
C ALA A 23 1.45 3.56 6.12
N ASP A 24 0.31 4.10 6.51
CA ASP A 24 -0.50 3.43 7.50
C ASP A 24 -1.48 2.49 6.79
N GLU A 25 -2.36 1.88 7.56
CA GLU A 25 -3.27 0.88 7.03
C GLU A 25 -4.17 1.46 5.94
N ASN A 26 -4.71 2.65 6.16
CA ASN A 26 -5.59 3.28 5.19
C ASN A 26 -4.86 3.58 3.89
N GLN A 27 -3.65 4.08 4.00
CA GLN A 27 -2.86 4.41 2.82
C GLN A 27 -2.51 3.16 2.03
N CYS A 28 -2.15 2.09 2.72
CA CYS A 28 -1.85 0.83 2.06
C CYS A 28 -3.07 0.30 1.34
N GLN A 29 -4.22 0.36 1.98
CA GLN A 29 -5.45 -0.12 1.37
C GLN A 29 -5.79 0.71 0.13
N GLN A 30 -5.60 2.00 0.22
CA GLN A 30 -5.87 2.87 -0.92
C GLN A 30 -4.95 2.56 -2.08
N LEU A 31 -3.68 2.35 -1.82
CA LEU A 31 -2.74 1.99 -2.87
C LEU A 31 -3.11 0.67 -3.51
N LEU A 32 -3.52 -0.29 -2.69
CA LEU A 32 -3.93 -1.57 -3.19
C LEU A 32 -5.14 -1.45 -4.10
N ASP A 33 -6.14 -0.69 -3.66
CA ASP A 33 -7.34 -0.50 -4.44
C ASP A 33 -7.03 0.15 -5.78
N GLU A 34 -6.17 1.16 -5.76
CA GLU A 34 -5.81 1.85 -6.99
C GLU A 34 -5.08 0.92 -7.96
N GLU A 35 -4.22 0.07 -7.43
CA GLU A 35 -3.50 -0.85 -8.29
C GLU A 35 -4.44 -1.91 -8.86
N LEU A 36 -5.38 -2.37 -8.07
CA LEU A 36 -6.34 -3.36 -8.53
C LEU A 36 -7.27 -2.82 -9.61
N ILE A 37 -7.60 -1.54 -9.53
CA ILE A 37 -8.44 -0.92 -10.53
C ILE A 37 -7.63 -0.56 -11.76
N GLY A 38 -6.38 -0.18 -11.58
CA GLY A 38 -5.54 0.31 -12.65
C GLY A 38 -4.74 -0.78 -13.34
N ARG A 39 -3.44 -0.77 -13.11
CA ARG A 39 -2.53 -1.63 -13.87
C ARG A 39 -2.49 -3.08 -13.45
N LYS A 40 -2.95 -3.37 -12.25
CA LYS A 40 -3.01 -4.74 -11.75
C LYS A 40 -1.68 -5.47 -11.83
N ARG A 41 -0.61 -4.79 -11.55
CA ARG A 41 0.71 -5.41 -11.61
C ARG A 41 0.92 -6.29 -10.39
N LYS A 42 1.17 -7.56 -10.63
CA LYS A 42 1.27 -8.52 -9.54
C LYS A 42 2.33 -8.17 -8.51
N GLN A 43 3.47 -7.69 -8.96
CA GLN A 43 4.54 -7.32 -8.05
C GLN A 43 4.11 -6.21 -7.12
N PHE A 44 3.43 -5.21 -7.66
CA PHE A 44 2.97 -4.08 -6.86
C PHE A 44 1.90 -4.52 -5.87
N ILE A 45 0.96 -5.31 -6.34
CA ILE A 45 -0.11 -5.80 -5.49
C ILE A 45 0.46 -6.62 -4.34
N LYS A 46 1.38 -7.49 -4.66
CA LYS A 46 1.99 -8.33 -3.65
C LYS A 46 2.74 -7.51 -2.62
N ARG A 47 3.47 -6.52 -3.08
CA ARG A 47 4.23 -5.67 -2.17
C ARG A 47 3.33 -4.88 -1.25
N ILE A 48 2.28 -4.30 -1.81
CA ILE A 48 1.35 -3.50 -1.03
C ILE A 48 0.63 -4.36 0.00
N ARG A 49 0.21 -5.54 -0.41
CA ARG A 49 -0.47 -6.45 0.51
C ARG A 49 0.45 -6.88 1.65
N SER A 50 1.69 -7.13 1.33
CA SER A 50 2.66 -7.52 2.33
C SER A 50 2.79 -6.44 3.39
N ARG A 51 2.90 -5.19 2.95
CA ARG A 51 3.00 -4.08 3.89
C ARG A 51 1.71 -3.90 4.67
N LEU A 52 0.57 -4.03 3.99
CA LEU A 52 -0.72 -3.89 4.64
C LEU A 52 -0.89 -4.93 5.75
N ASN A 53 -0.53 -6.16 5.45
CA ASN A 53 -0.62 -7.23 6.44
C ASN A 53 0.27 -6.95 7.65
N LYS A 54 1.44 -6.43 7.38
CA LYS A 54 2.36 -6.11 8.46
C LYS A 54 1.83 -4.99 9.35
N VAL A 55 1.29 -3.96 8.73
CA VAL A 55 0.74 -2.84 9.48
C VAL A 55 -0.45 -3.30 10.32
N ARG A 56 -1.29 -4.14 9.75
CA ARG A 56 -2.41 -4.67 10.48
C ARG A 56 -1.97 -5.52 11.65
N ALA A 57 -1.00 -6.37 11.42
CA ALA A 57 -0.50 -7.23 12.48
C ALA A 57 0.12 -6.41 13.59
N ASP A 58 0.85 -5.36 13.24
CA ASP A 58 1.44 -4.49 14.23
C ASP A 58 0.37 -3.79 15.05
N ARG A 59 -0.68 -3.33 14.39
CA ARG A 59 -1.75 -2.66 15.09
C ARG A 59 -2.46 -3.62 16.05
N GLU A 60 -2.76 -4.82 15.58
CA GLU A 60 -3.43 -5.80 16.40
C GLU A 60 -2.59 -6.19 17.60
N ARG A 61 -1.30 -6.36 17.35
CA ARG A 61 -0.39 -6.70 18.41
C ARG A 61 -0.34 -5.61 19.46
N LYS A 62 -0.35 -4.37 19.02
CA LYS A 62 -0.34 -3.25 19.91
C LYS A 62 -1.59 -3.23 20.77
N GLU A 63 -2.73 -3.48 20.17
CA GLU A 63 -3.98 -3.50 20.90
C GLU A 63 -4.00 -4.62 21.92
N LEU A 64 -3.51 -5.78 21.53
CA LEU A 64 -3.50 -6.91 22.44
C LEU A 64 -2.46 -6.75 23.54
N GLY A 65 -1.33 -6.16 23.20
CA GLY A 65 -0.28 -6.02 24.15
C GLY A 65 -0.40 -4.81 25.03
N ALA A 66 -1.36 -3.98 24.76
CA ALA A 66 -1.48 -2.75 25.50
C ALA A 66 -1.98 -2.97 26.91
N GLU A 67 -2.53 -4.14 27.16
CA GLU A 67 -2.98 -4.40 28.41
C GLU A 67 -2.01 -4.80 29.32
#